data_54fb6145c11812a7d9f2c1c5f8ba21b2
#
_entry.id   54fb6145c11812a7d9f2c1c5f8ba21b2
#
_cell.length_a   1.000
_cell.length_b   1.000
_cell.length_c   1.000
_cell.angle_alpha   90.00
_cell.angle_beta   90.00
_cell.angle_gamma   90.00
#
_symmetry.space_group_name_H-M   'P 1'
#
loop_
_entity.id
_entity.type
_entity.pdbx_description
1 polymer ?
#
loop_
_entity_poly.entity_id
_entity_poly.type
_entity_poly.pdbx_seq_one_letter_code
_entity_poly.pdbx_strand_id
1 'polypeptide(L)'
;MFDHILAKSNGITLQQHLEDVAKIAVCVAQNVGLDPEIARMGAHLHDIGKASPIFQERLKQKNLPPCALVFRHEIASLFFLSLIEDVKKRQTITRMIIAHHKSVCEDIGDKGFLDLDDIESECFSYHSKDFELWSKEALGILKELGWQVRPISIEEAKSNYDETLAYCRSLTP
;
A
#
# COMPACT_ATOMS: atom_id res chain seq x y z
N MET A 1 -19.38 6.43 -3.13
CA MET A 1 -19.07 6.90 -1.76
C MET A 1 -18.57 5.70 -0.97
N PHE A 2 -17.33 5.75 -0.45
CA PHE A 2 -16.62 4.62 0.15
C PHE A 2 -16.47 4.77 1.67
N ASP A 3 -17.48 5.37 2.31
CA ASP A 3 -17.47 5.75 3.75
C ASP A 3 -17.37 4.54 4.69
N HIS A 4 -17.62 3.34 4.17
CA HIS A 4 -17.51 2.07 4.92
C HIS A 4 -16.07 1.52 4.96
N ILE A 5 -15.15 2.04 4.14
CA ILE A 5 -13.75 1.62 4.11
C ILE A 5 -12.95 2.55 5.02
N LEU A 6 -12.47 2.00 6.12
CA LEU A 6 -11.80 2.75 7.18
C LEU A 6 -10.27 2.64 7.09
N ALA A 7 -9.58 3.73 7.38
CA ALA A 7 -8.14 3.74 7.59
C ALA A 7 -7.77 3.38 9.04
N LYS A 8 -8.64 3.73 9.99
CA LYS A 8 -8.40 3.59 11.43
C LYS A 8 -9.68 3.18 12.17
N SER A 9 -9.54 2.50 13.31
CA SER A 9 -10.66 2.05 14.16
C SER A 9 -11.50 3.18 14.78
N ASN A 10 -11.01 4.42 14.74
CA ASN A 10 -11.74 5.61 15.23
C ASN A 10 -12.72 6.21 14.20
N GLY A 11 -12.98 5.54 13.08
CA GLY A 11 -13.96 5.96 12.08
C GLY A 11 -13.43 6.86 10.97
N ILE A 12 -12.12 7.14 10.91
CA ILE A 12 -11.54 7.88 9.79
C ILE A 12 -11.59 6.99 8.53
N THR A 13 -12.24 7.48 7.47
CA THR A 13 -12.32 6.76 6.19
C THR A 13 -10.96 6.68 5.51
N LEU A 14 -10.76 5.65 4.68
CA LEU A 14 -9.53 5.51 3.93
C LEU A 14 -9.31 6.69 2.98
N GLN A 15 -10.36 7.12 2.27
CA GLN A 15 -10.30 8.28 1.38
C GLN A 15 -9.82 9.55 2.11
N GLN A 16 -10.44 9.89 3.24
CA GLN A 16 -10.08 11.07 4.02
C GLN A 16 -8.62 10.99 4.50
N HIS A 17 -8.21 9.81 4.99
CA HIS A 17 -6.83 9.59 5.44
C HIS A 17 -5.81 9.84 4.31
N LEU A 18 -6.03 9.25 3.14
CA LEU A 18 -5.12 9.39 1.99
C LEU A 18 -5.05 10.85 1.52
N GLU A 19 -6.17 11.55 1.51
CA GLU A 19 -6.23 12.97 1.14
C GLU A 19 -5.46 13.85 2.13
N ASP A 20 -5.64 13.63 3.43
CA ASP A 20 -4.97 14.40 4.48
C ASP A 20 -3.45 14.18 4.47
N VAL A 21 -3.02 12.92 4.32
CA VAL A 21 -1.58 12.60 4.18
C VAL A 21 -1.00 13.24 2.92
N ALA A 22 -1.73 13.22 1.81
CA ALA A 22 -1.27 13.84 0.56
C ALA A 22 -1.11 15.36 0.68
N LYS A 23 -2.03 16.06 1.34
CA LYS A 23 -1.91 17.51 1.60
C LYS A 23 -0.61 17.84 2.35
N ILE A 24 -0.31 17.07 3.40
CA ILE A 24 0.90 17.26 4.20
C ILE A 24 2.15 16.91 3.38
N ALA A 25 2.15 15.77 2.69
CA ALA A 25 3.29 15.33 1.87
C ALA A 25 3.65 16.32 0.77
N VAL A 26 2.64 16.87 0.07
CA VAL A 26 2.82 17.92 -0.95
C VAL A 26 3.42 19.18 -0.34
N CYS A 27 2.89 19.65 0.78
CA CYS A 27 3.41 20.84 1.46
C CYS A 27 4.89 20.64 1.87
N VAL A 28 5.23 19.49 2.44
CA VAL A 28 6.63 19.19 2.81
C VAL A 28 7.51 19.13 1.57
N ALA A 29 7.09 18.42 0.52
CA ALA A 29 7.88 18.30 -0.71
C ALA A 29 8.20 19.66 -1.34
N GLN A 30 7.22 20.55 -1.41
CA GLN A 30 7.41 21.92 -1.91
C GLN A 30 8.44 22.70 -1.08
N ASN A 31 8.38 22.57 0.25
CA ASN A 31 9.30 23.31 1.14
C ASN A 31 10.75 22.80 1.10
N VAL A 32 10.95 21.51 0.76
CA VAL A 32 12.30 20.93 0.68
C VAL A 32 12.79 20.74 -0.76
N GLY A 33 12.05 21.25 -1.75
CA GLY A 33 12.46 21.21 -3.16
C GLY A 33 12.34 19.83 -3.82
N LEU A 34 11.44 18.97 -3.32
CA LEU A 34 11.11 17.68 -3.93
C LEU A 34 9.87 17.78 -4.83
N ASP A 35 9.69 16.78 -5.71
CA ASP A 35 8.54 16.73 -6.60
C ASP A 35 7.22 16.51 -5.83
N PRO A 36 6.32 17.52 -5.80
CA PRO A 36 5.06 17.43 -5.06
C PRO A 36 4.08 16.42 -5.68
N GLU A 37 4.21 16.13 -6.99
CA GLU A 37 3.38 15.13 -7.64
C GLU A 37 3.75 13.71 -7.17
N ILE A 38 5.04 13.39 -7.11
CA ILE A 38 5.51 12.11 -6.57
C ILE A 38 5.09 11.98 -5.10
N ALA A 39 5.22 13.04 -4.30
CA ALA A 39 4.79 13.04 -2.91
C ALA A 39 3.28 12.75 -2.78
N ARG A 40 2.45 13.40 -3.60
CA ARG A 40 1.00 13.18 -3.64
C ARG A 40 0.65 11.74 -4.04
N MET A 41 1.27 11.24 -5.12
CA MET A 41 1.00 9.88 -5.61
C MET A 41 1.42 8.83 -4.57
N GLY A 42 2.59 8.98 -3.97
CA GLY A 42 3.06 8.09 -2.92
C GLY A 42 2.15 8.10 -1.69
N ALA A 43 1.68 9.30 -1.29
CA ALA A 43 0.74 9.44 -0.19
C ALA A 43 -0.63 8.80 -0.48
N HIS A 44 -1.12 8.83 -1.73
CA HIS A 44 -2.36 8.15 -2.08
C HIS A 44 -2.20 6.62 -2.11
N LEU A 45 -1.02 6.11 -2.50
CA LEU A 45 -0.81 4.66 -2.64
C LEU A 45 -0.33 3.98 -1.38
N HIS A 46 0.32 4.69 -0.42
CA HIS A 46 0.99 4.03 0.71
C HIS A 46 0.08 3.10 1.51
N ASP A 47 -1.16 3.48 1.65
CA ASP A 47 -2.17 2.82 2.49
C ASP A 47 -3.38 2.25 1.72
N ILE A 48 -3.37 2.32 0.37
CA ILE A 48 -4.53 1.88 -0.43
C ILE A 48 -4.88 0.39 -0.22
N GLY A 49 -3.91 -0.43 0.15
CA GLY A 49 -4.08 -1.82 0.51
C GLY A 49 -4.98 -2.04 1.74
N LYS A 50 -5.25 -1.00 2.52
CA LYS A 50 -6.24 -1.04 3.61
C LYS A 50 -7.68 -1.26 3.11
N ALA A 51 -7.95 -1.10 1.81
CA ALA A 51 -9.23 -1.46 1.21
C ALA A 51 -9.52 -2.98 1.27
N SER A 52 -8.51 -3.82 1.48
CA SER A 52 -8.68 -5.28 1.61
C SER A 52 -9.65 -5.63 2.74
N PRO A 53 -10.61 -6.56 2.49
CA PRO A 53 -11.54 -7.06 3.52
C PRO A 53 -10.82 -7.59 4.76
N ILE A 54 -9.66 -8.24 4.58
CA ILE A 54 -8.86 -8.77 5.70
C ILE A 54 -8.45 -7.64 6.64
N PHE A 55 -7.99 -6.51 6.09
CA PHE A 55 -7.66 -5.35 6.92
C PHE A 55 -8.91 -4.76 7.57
N GLN A 56 -10.00 -4.60 6.83
CA GLN A 56 -11.25 -4.04 7.34
C GLN A 56 -11.85 -4.87 8.49
N GLU A 57 -11.78 -6.19 8.39
CA GLU A 57 -12.21 -7.07 9.48
C GLU A 57 -11.33 -6.92 10.72
N ARG A 58 -10.02 -6.79 10.54
CA ARG A 58 -9.07 -6.56 11.65
C ARG A 58 -9.36 -5.27 12.42
N LEU A 59 -9.78 -4.21 11.73
CA LEU A 59 -10.16 -2.96 12.41
C LEU A 59 -11.39 -3.12 13.32
N LYS A 60 -12.28 -4.07 13.00
CA LYS A 60 -13.52 -4.34 13.76
C LYS A 60 -13.29 -5.27 14.95
N GLN A 61 -12.26 -6.11 14.89
CA GLN A 61 -11.98 -7.13 15.92
C GLN A 61 -11.04 -6.56 16.99
N LYS A 62 -11.50 -6.56 18.25
CA LYS A 62 -10.67 -6.13 19.40
C LYS A 62 -9.65 -7.16 19.85
N ASN A 63 -9.89 -8.45 19.58
CA ASN A 63 -9.02 -9.57 19.95
C ASN A 63 -8.83 -10.45 18.72
N LEU A 64 -7.70 -10.31 18.05
CA LEU A 64 -7.34 -11.21 16.95
C LEU A 64 -6.67 -12.46 17.49
N PRO A 65 -7.05 -13.67 17.03
CA PRO A 65 -6.26 -14.85 17.32
C PRO A 65 -4.84 -14.67 16.75
N PRO A 66 -3.82 -15.28 17.39
CA PRO A 66 -2.48 -15.32 16.82
C PRO A 66 -2.57 -15.91 15.40
N CYS A 67 -2.25 -15.13 14.39
CA CYS A 67 -2.19 -15.59 13.01
C CYS A 67 -0.72 -15.74 12.63
N ALA A 68 -0.37 -16.84 11.96
CA ALA A 68 0.97 -17.07 11.45
C ALA A 68 1.38 -16.01 10.40
N LEU A 69 0.40 -15.49 9.65
CA LEU A 69 0.61 -14.43 8.66
C LEU A 69 -0.09 -13.14 9.12
N VAL A 70 0.71 -12.09 9.27
CA VAL A 70 0.19 -10.74 9.53
C VAL A 70 -0.14 -10.09 8.19
N PHE A 71 -1.39 -9.61 8.02
CA PHE A 71 -1.75 -8.84 6.84
C PHE A 71 -1.02 -7.50 6.87
N ARG A 72 -0.20 -7.26 5.87
CA ARG A 72 0.60 -6.05 5.68
C ARG A 72 0.00 -5.25 4.53
N HIS A 73 -0.71 -4.18 4.84
CA HIS A 73 -1.40 -3.36 3.84
C HIS A 73 -0.43 -2.68 2.86
N GLU A 74 0.82 -2.43 3.25
CA GLU A 74 1.85 -1.94 2.36
C GLU A 74 2.15 -2.93 1.22
N ILE A 75 2.12 -4.24 1.49
CA ILE A 75 2.26 -5.27 0.45
C ILE A 75 1.07 -5.22 -0.52
N ALA A 76 -0.15 -5.16 0.01
CA ALA A 76 -1.35 -5.05 -0.81
C ALA A 76 -1.39 -3.73 -1.62
N SER A 77 -0.78 -2.66 -1.11
CA SER A 77 -0.64 -1.38 -1.81
C SER A 77 0.24 -1.48 -3.06
N LEU A 78 1.24 -2.38 -3.08
CA LEU A 78 2.12 -2.59 -4.23
C LEU A 78 1.35 -3.06 -5.48
N PHE A 79 0.19 -3.70 -5.30
CA PHE A 79 -0.61 -4.22 -6.42
C PHE A 79 -1.11 -3.12 -7.38
N PHE A 80 -1.07 -1.87 -6.95
CA PHE A 80 -1.53 -0.71 -7.71
C PHE A 80 -0.40 0.08 -8.40
N LEU A 81 0.84 -0.38 -8.30
CA LEU A 81 2.02 0.32 -8.86
C LEU A 81 1.98 0.47 -10.38
N SER A 82 1.31 -0.42 -11.10
CA SER A 82 1.15 -0.35 -12.56
C SER A 82 0.27 0.80 -13.04
N LEU A 83 -0.43 1.51 -12.14
CA LEU A 83 -1.08 2.78 -12.46
C LEU A 83 -0.07 3.90 -12.72
N ILE A 84 1.22 3.69 -12.41
CA ILE A 84 2.29 4.66 -12.63
C ILE A 84 3.13 4.18 -13.81
N GLU A 85 2.98 4.84 -14.96
CA GLU A 85 3.69 4.46 -16.20
C GLU A 85 5.19 4.78 -16.13
N ASP A 86 5.55 5.93 -15.54
CA ASP A 86 6.96 6.34 -15.40
C ASP A 86 7.70 5.45 -14.41
N VAL A 87 8.68 4.69 -14.92
CA VAL A 87 9.46 3.72 -14.14
C VAL A 87 10.22 4.38 -12.98
N LYS A 88 10.77 5.59 -13.17
CA LYS A 88 11.53 6.29 -12.12
C LYS A 88 10.61 6.77 -11.00
N LYS A 89 9.44 7.32 -11.35
CA LYS A 89 8.41 7.69 -10.37
C LYS A 89 7.92 6.46 -9.63
N ARG A 90 7.65 5.36 -10.33
CA ARG A 90 7.22 4.08 -9.75
C ARG A 90 8.23 3.56 -8.72
N GLN A 91 9.52 3.51 -9.05
CA GLN A 91 10.57 3.10 -8.12
C GLN A 91 10.63 3.97 -6.85
N THR A 92 10.50 5.29 -7.01
CA THR A 92 10.50 6.21 -5.86
C THR A 92 9.28 5.95 -4.98
N ILE A 93 8.10 5.79 -5.56
CA ILE A 93 6.85 5.52 -4.83
C ILE A 93 6.88 4.13 -4.19
N THR A 94 7.47 3.13 -4.86
CA THR A 94 7.71 1.80 -4.26
C THR A 94 8.47 1.92 -2.94
N ARG A 95 9.58 2.69 -2.93
CA ARG A 95 10.35 2.93 -1.69
C ARG A 95 9.50 3.60 -0.62
N MET A 96 8.68 4.58 -0.97
CA MET A 96 7.78 5.25 -0.02
C MET A 96 6.79 4.26 0.60
N ILE A 97 6.20 3.38 -0.22
CA ILE A 97 5.23 2.37 0.24
C ILE A 97 5.90 1.37 1.19
N ILE A 98 7.06 0.84 0.83
CA ILE A 98 7.72 -0.21 1.65
C ILE A 98 8.26 0.37 2.96
N ALA A 99 8.72 1.62 2.95
CA ALA A 99 9.42 2.21 4.07
C ALA A 99 8.51 2.94 5.09
N HIS A 100 7.22 3.16 4.79
CA HIS A 100 6.39 4.01 5.64
C HIS A 100 6.11 3.43 7.04
N HIS A 101 6.26 2.12 7.22
CA HIS A 101 6.16 1.46 8.53
C HIS A 101 7.50 1.24 9.22
N LYS A 102 8.62 1.56 8.57
CA LYS A 102 9.91 1.43 9.24
C LYS A 102 10.08 2.59 10.22
N SER A 103 9.98 2.26 11.50
CA SER A 103 10.36 3.15 12.59
C SER A 103 11.88 3.45 12.51
N VAL A 104 12.27 4.66 12.93
CA VAL A 104 13.69 5.02 13.12
C VAL A 104 14.29 4.27 14.32
N CYS A 105 13.44 3.73 15.21
CA CYS A 105 13.83 2.87 16.32
C CYS A 105 13.74 1.41 15.91
N GLU A 106 14.67 0.57 16.36
CA GLU A 106 14.66 -0.87 16.17
C GLU A 106 13.31 -1.46 16.61
N ASP A 107 12.46 -1.79 15.66
CA ASP A 107 11.26 -2.59 15.92
C ASP A 107 11.71 -4.05 16.08
N ILE A 108 11.92 -4.46 17.33
CA ILE A 108 12.19 -5.85 17.66
C ILE A 108 10.99 -6.69 17.26
N GLY A 109 11.07 -7.35 16.10
CA GLY A 109 10.07 -8.31 15.63
C GLY A 109 9.35 -7.96 14.35
N ASP A 110 9.57 -6.79 13.75
CA ASP A 110 9.01 -6.48 12.44
C ASP A 110 9.95 -6.96 11.33
N LYS A 111 9.52 -8.03 10.65
CA LYS A 111 10.25 -8.54 9.48
C LYS A 111 10.19 -7.51 8.37
N GLY A 112 11.33 -7.19 7.76
CA GLY A 112 11.41 -6.41 6.54
C GLY A 112 10.69 -7.12 5.38
N PHE A 113 10.48 -6.41 4.27
CA PHE A 113 9.82 -6.99 3.10
C PHE A 113 10.60 -8.22 2.57
N LEU A 114 11.92 -8.21 2.65
CA LEU A 114 12.78 -9.32 2.22
C LEU A 114 12.80 -10.50 3.20
N ASP A 115 12.42 -10.30 4.46
CA ASP A 115 12.38 -11.38 5.46
C ASP A 115 11.14 -12.29 5.26
N LEU A 116 10.34 -12.02 4.24
CA LEU A 116 9.18 -12.82 3.84
C LEU A 116 9.52 -13.90 2.79
N ASP A 117 10.80 -14.03 2.42
CA ASP A 117 11.27 -14.90 1.33
C ASP A 117 10.86 -16.37 1.50
N ASP A 118 10.81 -16.88 2.72
CA ASP A 118 10.42 -18.28 2.98
C ASP A 118 8.90 -18.54 2.78
N ILE A 119 8.10 -17.49 2.53
CA ILE A 119 6.64 -17.55 2.45
C ILE A 119 6.11 -16.85 1.18
N GLU A 120 6.93 -16.65 0.15
CA GLU A 120 6.58 -15.82 -1.02
C GLU A 120 5.24 -16.14 -1.68
N SER A 121 4.95 -17.41 -1.96
CA SER A 121 3.70 -17.82 -2.60
C SER A 121 2.49 -17.67 -1.67
N GLU A 122 2.69 -17.94 -0.39
CA GLU A 122 1.64 -17.81 0.62
C GLU A 122 1.38 -16.34 0.95
N CYS A 123 2.44 -15.52 0.99
CA CYS A 123 2.34 -14.09 1.25
C CYS A 123 1.52 -13.39 0.18
N PHE A 124 1.85 -13.57 -1.12
CA PHE A 124 1.06 -12.97 -2.18
C PHE A 124 -0.39 -13.46 -2.16
N SER A 125 -0.61 -14.77 -2.08
CA SER A 125 -1.93 -15.38 -2.06
C SER A 125 -2.79 -14.87 -0.90
N TYR A 126 -2.20 -14.69 0.28
CA TYR A 126 -2.90 -14.15 1.44
C TYR A 126 -3.30 -12.68 1.25
N HIS A 127 -2.39 -11.83 0.74
CA HIS A 127 -2.65 -10.40 0.55
C HIS A 127 -3.56 -10.11 -0.65
N SER A 128 -3.59 -11.01 -1.64
CA SER A 128 -4.41 -10.87 -2.84
C SER A 128 -5.77 -11.58 -2.75
N LYS A 129 -6.12 -12.13 -1.59
CA LYS A 129 -7.42 -12.78 -1.41
C LYS A 129 -8.55 -11.83 -1.76
N ASP A 130 -9.47 -12.29 -2.60
CA ASP A 130 -10.62 -11.51 -3.11
C ASP A 130 -10.24 -10.21 -3.84
N PHE A 131 -9.01 -10.12 -4.42
CA PHE A 131 -8.47 -8.92 -5.05
C PHE A 131 -9.38 -8.35 -6.12
N GLU A 132 -10.00 -9.17 -6.95
CA GLU A 132 -10.90 -8.72 -8.02
C GLU A 132 -12.12 -7.95 -7.49
N LEU A 133 -12.50 -8.17 -6.25
CA LEU A 133 -13.62 -7.47 -5.62
C LEU A 133 -13.13 -6.16 -4.97
N TRP A 134 -12.18 -6.24 -4.06
CA TRP A 134 -11.77 -5.07 -3.30
C TRP A 134 -10.89 -4.09 -4.10
N SER A 135 -10.22 -4.54 -5.16
CA SER A 135 -9.49 -3.64 -6.05
C SER A 135 -10.41 -2.62 -6.73
N LYS A 136 -11.67 -2.97 -7.01
CA LYS A 136 -12.66 -2.03 -7.56
C LYS A 136 -12.97 -0.89 -6.59
N GLU A 137 -13.07 -1.19 -5.30
CA GLU A 137 -13.27 -0.19 -4.25
C GLU A 137 -12.03 0.70 -4.10
N ALA A 138 -10.85 0.10 -4.05
CA ALA A 138 -9.58 0.83 -4.02
C ALA A 138 -9.41 1.76 -5.22
N LEU A 139 -9.67 1.26 -6.44
CA LEU A 139 -9.65 2.06 -7.67
C LEU A 139 -10.72 3.16 -7.65
N GLY A 140 -11.88 2.89 -7.07
CA GLY A 140 -12.91 3.90 -6.88
C GLY A 140 -12.45 5.04 -5.97
N ILE A 141 -11.80 4.74 -4.87
CA ILE A 141 -11.20 5.74 -3.97
C ILE A 141 -10.13 6.55 -4.72
N LEU A 142 -9.22 5.89 -5.43
CA LEU A 142 -8.19 6.57 -6.21
C LEU A 142 -8.78 7.49 -7.28
N LYS A 143 -9.87 7.07 -7.93
CA LYS A 143 -10.61 7.91 -8.90
C LYS A 143 -11.17 9.18 -8.25
N GLU A 144 -11.79 9.08 -7.06
CA GLU A 144 -12.26 10.25 -6.31
C GLU A 144 -11.11 11.18 -5.91
N LEU A 145 -9.89 10.63 -5.70
CA LEU A 145 -8.66 11.39 -5.44
C LEU A 145 -7.99 11.93 -6.72
N GLY A 146 -8.65 11.84 -7.88
CA GLY A 146 -8.21 12.43 -9.14
C GLY A 146 -7.27 11.56 -9.98
N TRP A 147 -7.15 10.25 -9.70
CA TRP A 147 -6.37 9.35 -10.54
C TRP A 147 -7.13 8.95 -11.80
N GLN A 148 -6.39 8.80 -12.90
CA GLN A 148 -6.86 8.02 -14.04
C GLN A 148 -6.66 6.54 -13.71
N VAL A 149 -7.76 5.81 -13.55
CA VAL A 149 -7.72 4.42 -13.12
C VAL A 149 -8.19 3.50 -14.23
N ARG A 150 -7.67 2.29 -14.23
CA ARG A 150 -8.12 1.16 -15.06
C ARG A 150 -8.19 -0.11 -14.20
N PRO A 151 -8.92 -1.12 -14.62
CA PRO A 151 -8.88 -2.42 -13.96
C PRO A 151 -7.44 -2.98 -13.91
N ILE A 152 -7.12 -3.63 -12.82
CA ILE A 152 -5.85 -4.34 -12.60
C ILE A 152 -6.20 -5.81 -12.41
N SER A 153 -5.60 -6.69 -13.21
CA SER A 153 -5.80 -8.14 -13.05
C SER A 153 -4.93 -8.69 -11.91
N ILE A 154 -5.24 -9.90 -11.45
CA ILE A 154 -4.45 -10.58 -10.43
C ILE A 154 -3.05 -10.89 -10.92
N GLU A 155 -2.86 -11.20 -12.20
CA GLU A 155 -1.57 -11.43 -12.83
C GLU A 155 -0.73 -10.16 -12.84
N GLU A 156 -1.35 -9.01 -13.12
CA GLU A 156 -0.68 -7.71 -13.08
C GLU A 156 -0.28 -7.33 -11.65
N ALA A 157 -1.16 -7.58 -10.68
CA ALA A 157 -0.84 -7.38 -9.26
C ALA A 157 0.33 -8.26 -8.82
N LYS A 158 0.39 -9.51 -9.30
CA LYS A 158 1.50 -10.43 -9.05
C LYS A 158 2.81 -9.93 -9.68
N SER A 159 2.76 -9.43 -10.92
CA SER A 159 3.94 -8.83 -11.58
C SER A 159 4.48 -7.64 -10.78
N ASN A 160 3.62 -6.73 -10.34
CA ASN A 160 4.01 -5.59 -9.50
C ASN A 160 4.70 -6.04 -8.18
N TYR A 161 4.18 -7.09 -7.56
CA TYR A 161 4.75 -7.69 -6.36
C TYR A 161 6.13 -8.28 -6.62
N ASP A 162 6.28 -9.12 -7.66
CA ASP A 162 7.53 -9.78 -8.03
C ASP A 162 8.61 -8.78 -8.46
N GLU A 163 8.25 -7.77 -9.26
CA GLU A 163 9.15 -6.68 -9.65
C GLU A 163 9.65 -5.91 -8.43
N THR A 164 8.78 -5.69 -7.44
CA THR A 164 9.16 -5.02 -6.19
C THR A 164 10.13 -5.86 -5.38
N LEU A 165 9.91 -7.17 -5.26
CA LEU A 165 10.84 -8.09 -4.60
C LEU A 165 12.21 -8.09 -5.28
N ALA A 166 12.24 -8.23 -6.61
CA ALA A 166 13.48 -8.20 -7.39
C ALA A 166 14.24 -6.88 -7.20
N TYR A 167 13.49 -5.76 -7.18
CA TYR A 167 14.07 -4.44 -6.93
C TYR A 167 14.66 -4.34 -5.51
N CYS A 168 13.96 -4.77 -4.48
CA CYS A 168 14.46 -4.74 -3.10
C CYS A 168 15.70 -5.60 -2.93
N ARG A 169 15.75 -6.80 -3.54
CA ARG A 169 16.91 -7.67 -3.54
C ARG A 169 18.14 -7.02 -4.22
N SER A 170 17.92 -6.22 -5.24
CA SER A 170 19.00 -5.50 -5.90
C SER A 170 19.61 -4.37 -5.07
N LEU A 171 18.94 -3.94 -4.01
CA LEU A 171 19.42 -2.88 -3.09
C LEU A 171 20.19 -3.44 -1.89
N THR A 172 20.15 -4.75 -1.67
CA THR A 172 20.92 -5.42 -0.62
C THR A 172 22.27 -5.84 -1.18
N PRO A 173 23.40 -5.54 -0.49
CA PRO A 173 24.74 -5.93 -0.93
C PRO A 173 24.95 -7.44 -0.88
#